data_90d157d14a1c37a15bb57a46b35ad95c
#
_entry.id   90d157d14a1c37a15bb57a46b35ad95c
#
_cell.length_a   1.000
_cell.length_b   1.000
_cell.length_c   1.000
_cell.angle_alpha   90.00
_cell.angle_beta   90.00
_cell.angle_gamma   90.00
#
_symmetry.space_group_name_H-M   'P 1'
#
loop_
_entity.id
_entity.type
_entity.pdbx_description
1 polymer ?
#
loop_
_entity_poly.entity_id
_entity_poly.type
_entity_poly.pdbx_seq_one_letter_code
_entity_poly.pdbx_strand_id
1 'polypeptide(L)'
;ALQDRGYLPKRGPLHYALKLGPLHLIALDTNIPGAPGGRLGEKQLLWLDARLSKAPRRPTVVALHHPPFVTGIDAMDGMGLEDPDALAQVIARHPQVERVLCGHLHRPIIRRFAGTVVTTCPSTAPHVALDLRPGAPISIVHEPTACQLHLWTGGGLVTHTSYFEVPR
;
A
#
# COMPACT_ATOMS: atom_id res chain seq x y z
N ALA A 1 9.42 20.24 3.10
CA ALA A 1 8.78 19.83 4.38
C ALA A 1 8.96 18.34 4.74
N LEU A 2 8.99 17.40 3.75
CA LEU A 2 9.22 15.97 4.03
C LEU A 2 10.72 15.61 4.14
N GLN A 3 11.60 16.39 3.52
CA GLN A 3 13.05 16.10 3.44
C GLN A 3 13.79 16.24 4.78
N ASP A 4 13.19 16.91 5.78
CA ASP A 4 13.80 17.10 7.13
C ASP A 4 13.62 15.87 8.04
N ARG A 5 13.00 14.82 7.57
CA ARG A 5 12.70 13.59 8.32
C ARG A 5 13.82 12.55 8.25
N GLY A 6 15.05 12.86 8.25
CA GLY A 6 16.25 12.03 8.42
C GLY A 6 16.28 10.61 7.80
N TYR A 7 15.13 9.98 7.59
CA TYR A 7 14.99 8.64 7.01
C TYR A 7 14.60 8.64 5.51
N LEU A 8 14.18 9.81 4.98
CA LEU A 8 13.85 9.93 3.56
C LEU A 8 15.12 10.14 2.73
N PRO A 9 15.18 9.55 1.51
CA PRO A 9 16.28 9.81 0.61
C PRO A 9 16.28 11.27 0.15
N LYS A 10 17.45 11.89 0.10
CA LYS A 10 17.60 13.28 -0.34
C LYS A 10 17.37 13.47 -1.84
N ARG A 11 17.50 12.42 -2.63
CA ARG A 11 17.33 12.40 -4.10
C ARG A 11 16.86 11.02 -4.56
N GLY A 12 16.20 10.96 -5.71
CA GLY A 12 15.70 9.71 -6.31
C GLY A 12 14.36 9.26 -5.72
N PRO A 13 13.97 8.00 -5.95
CA PRO A 13 12.71 7.44 -5.46
C PRO A 13 12.58 7.53 -3.94
N LEU A 14 11.36 7.80 -3.46
CA LEU A 14 11.07 8.01 -2.04
C LEU A 14 10.82 6.70 -1.27
N HIS A 15 11.52 5.62 -1.62
CA HIS A 15 11.44 4.38 -0.85
C HIS A 15 12.37 4.41 0.37
N TYR A 16 11.91 3.85 1.48
CA TYR A 16 12.66 3.81 2.73
C TYR A 16 12.24 2.64 3.63
N ALA A 17 13.01 2.39 4.68
CA ALA A 17 12.72 1.37 5.68
C ALA A 17 12.93 1.92 7.09
N LEU A 18 11.98 1.63 7.99
CA LEU A 18 11.98 2.08 9.38
C LEU A 18 11.82 0.90 10.34
N LYS A 19 12.45 0.98 11.49
CA LYS A 19 12.19 0.10 12.64
C LYS A 19 11.17 0.78 13.55
N LEU A 20 10.00 0.16 13.73
CA LEU A 20 8.94 0.64 14.60
C LEU A 20 8.73 -0.38 15.74
N GLY A 21 9.52 -0.27 16.78
CA GLY A 21 9.53 -1.28 17.85
C GLY A 21 9.87 -2.68 17.29
N PRO A 22 9.00 -3.68 17.46
CA PRO A 22 9.20 -5.03 16.91
C PRO A 22 9.02 -5.08 15.39
N LEU A 23 8.24 -4.15 14.82
CA LEU A 23 7.90 -4.14 13.40
C LEU A 23 9.00 -3.50 12.55
N HIS A 24 9.04 -3.94 11.30
CA HIS A 24 9.74 -3.28 10.20
C HIS A 24 8.72 -2.70 9.23
N LEU A 25 8.80 -1.42 8.96
CA LEU A 25 8.01 -0.75 7.92
C LEU A 25 8.90 -0.48 6.72
N ILE A 26 8.50 -0.97 5.55
CA ILE A 26 9.14 -0.70 4.27
C ILE A 26 8.15 0.05 3.39
N ALA A 27 8.46 1.28 3.05
CA ALA A 27 7.67 2.08 2.11
C ALA A 27 8.32 2.06 0.72
N LEU A 28 7.51 1.81 -0.30
CA LEU A 28 7.91 1.73 -1.70
C LEU A 28 7.36 2.92 -2.47
N ASP A 29 8.14 3.44 -3.40
CA ASP A 29 7.72 4.51 -4.29
C ASP A 29 7.22 3.91 -5.62
N THR A 30 5.93 4.02 -5.87
CA THR A 30 5.29 3.54 -7.10
C THR A 30 5.02 4.65 -8.11
N ASN A 31 5.45 5.88 -7.82
CA ASN A 31 5.13 7.02 -8.68
C ASN A 31 5.84 6.95 -10.02
N ILE A 32 5.09 7.13 -11.09
CA ILE A 32 5.60 7.35 -12.45
C ILE A 32 5.36 8.83 -12.77
N PRO A 33 6.41 9.66 -12.89
CA PRO A 33 6.22 11.08 -13.19
C PRO A 33 5.38 11.30 -14.44
N GLY A 34 4.28 12.05 -14.30
CA GLY A 34 3.37 12.38 -15.41
C GLY A 34 2.36 11.29 -15.78
N ALA A 35 2.30 10.18 -15.05
CA ALA A 35 1.32 9.11 -15.27
C ALA A 35 0.47 8.85 -14.01
N PRO A 36 -0.81 8.44 -14.15
CA PRO A 36 -1.68 8.14 -13.02
C PRO A 36 -1.44 6.73 -12.43
N GLY A 37 -0.82 5.82 -13.17
CA GLY A 37 -0.47 4.47 -12.73
C GLY A 37 0.86 4.42 -12.00
N GLY A 38 1.20 3.25 -11.47
CA GLY A 38 2.40 3.05 -10.68
C GLY A 38 3.29 1.91 -11.17
N ARG A 39 4.59 2.00 -10.86
CA ARG A 39 5.57 0.96 -11.13
C ARG A 39 6.68 0.97 -10.10
N LEU A 40 7.16 -0.20 -9.70
CA LEU A 40 8.32 -0.35 -8.82
C LEU A 40 9.63 -0.43 -9.60
N GLY A 41 9.64 -1.23 -10.65
CA GLY A 41 10.84 -1.53 -11.44
C GLY A 41 11.84 -2.45 -10.72
N GLU A 42 12.72 -3.04 -11.50
CA GLU A 42 13.66 -4.07 -11.03
C GLU A 42 14.54 -3.60 -9.86
N LYS A 43 15.10 -2.40 -9.95
CA LYS A 43 16.01 -1.87 -8.92
C LYS A 43 15.35 -1.77 -7.54
N GLN A 44 14.10 -1.33 -7.48
CA GLN A 44 13.38 -1.19 -6.22
C GLN A 44 12.93 -2.56 -5.69
N LEU A 45 12.56 -3.49 -6.57
CA LEU A 45 12.22 -4.87 -6.19
C LEU A 45 13.44 -5.61 -5.64
N LEU A 46 14.60 -5.48 -6.24
CA LEU A 46 15.87 -6.02 -5.71
C LEU A 46 16.23 -5.40 -4.35
N TRP A 47 16.02 -4.10 -4.19
CA TRP A 47 16.23 -3.43 -2.92
C TRP A 47 15.27 -3.95 -1.84
N LEU A 48 13.98 -4.15 -2.17
CA LEU A 48 12.99 -4.72 -1.26
C LEU A 48 13.40 -6.11 -0.80
N ASP A 49 13.73 -6.99 -1.75
CA ASP A 49 14.18 -8.36 -1.49
C ASP A 49 15.38 -8.40 -0.54
N ALA A 50 16.39 -7.56 -0.81
CA ALA A 50 17.58 -7.44 0.03
C ALA A 50 17.24 -6.91 1.45
N ARG A 51 16.26 -6.00 1.59
CA ARG A 51 15.83 -5.51 2.91
C ARG A 51 15.09 -6.57 3.71
N LEU A 52 14.21 -7.32 3.08
CA LEU A 52 13.47 -8.42 3.70
C LEU A 52 14.42 -9.57 4.10
N SER A 53 15.36 -9.93 3.23
CA SER A 53 16.36 -10.98 3.49
C SER A 53 17.27 -10.67 4.68
N LYS A 54 17.55 -9.39 4.97
CA LYS A 54 18.37 -8.97 6.12
C LYS A 54 17.65 -9.14 7.47
N ALA A 55 16.34 -9.32 7.47
CA ALA A 55 15.54 -9.45 8.71
C ALA A 55 14.46 -10.55 8.56
N PRO A 56 14.83 -11.81 8.29
CA PRO A 56 13.89 -12.86 7.88
C PRO A 56 12.89 -13.28 8.95
N ARG A 57 13.12 -12.92 10.22
CA ARG A 57 12.23 -13.21 11.35
C ARG A 57 11.54 -11.97 11.92
N ARG A 58 11.78 -10.79 11.33
CA ARG A 58 11.17 -9.56 11.83
C ARG A 58 9.84 -9.31 11.13
N PRO A 59 8.72 -9.25 11.87
CA PRO A 59 7.43 -8.91 11.29
C PRO A 59 7.53 -7.62 10.48
N THR A 60 7.11 -7.67 9.22
CA THR A 60 7.30 -6.55 8.29
C THR A 60 5.98 -6.15 7.66
N VAL A 61 5.75 -4.84 7.61
CA VAL A 61 4.67 -4.21 6.85
C VAL A 61 5.29 -3.52 5.64
N VAL A 62 4.77 -3.82 4.45
CA VAL A 62 5.15 -3.15 3.20
C VAL A 62 4.06 -2.17 2.82
N ALA A 63 4.40 -0.93 2.54
CA ALA A 63 3.46 0.11 2.13
C ALA A 63 3.82 0.65 0.74
N LEU A 64 2.82 0.82 -0.11
CA LEU A 64 2.93 1.42 -1.44
C LEU A 64 1.62 2.12 -1.80
N HIS A 65 1.63 3.00 -2.82
CA HIS A 65 0.41 3.74 -3.16
C HIS A 65 -0.55 2.89 -4.01
N HIS A 66 -0.10 2.36 -5.15
CA HIS A 66 -0.93 1.65 -6.10
C HIS A 66 -1.11 0.19 -5.69
N PRO A 67 -2.35 -0.32 -5.57
CA PRO A 67 -2.59 -1.71 -5.18
C PRO A 67 -2.09 -2.68 -6.25
N PRO A 68 -1.44 -3.80 -5.83
CA PRO A 68 -0.91 -4.80 -6.75
C PRO A 68 -1.96 -5.85 -7.14
N PHE A 69 -3.20 -5.42 -7.39
CA PHE A 69 -4.29 -6.33 -7.73
C PHE A 69 -5.43 -5.60 -8.45
N VAL A 70 -6.19 -6.35 -9.22
CA VAL A 70 -7.43 -5.89 -9.85
C VAL A 70 -8.50 -5.71 -8.77
N THR A 71 -9.07 -4.52 -8.70
CA THR A 71 -10.08 -4.12 -7.72
C THR A 71 -11.51 -4.36 -8.19
N GLY A 72 -11.71 -4.48 -9.51
CA GLY A 72 -12.99 -4.56 -10.18
C GLY A 72 -13.59 -3.19 -10.53
N ILE A 73 -12.91 -2.09 -10.19
CA ILE A 73 -13.28 -0.74 -10.63
C ILE A 73 -12.42 -0.43 -11.87
N ASP A 74 -12.95 -0.73 -13.06
CA ASP A 74 -12.19 -0.73 -14.32
C ASP A 74 -11.33 0.51 -14.54
N ALA A 75 -11.89 1.69 -14.28
CA ALA A 75 -11.16 2.94 -14.47
C ALA A 75 -9.96 3.09 -13.52
N MET A 76 -10.03 2.52 -12.30
CA MET A 76 -8.93 2.51 -11.35
C MET A 76 -7.94 1.39 -11.65
N ASP A 77 -8.41 0.26 -12.13
CA ASP A 77 -7.55 -0.86 -12.51
C ASP A 77 -6.65 -0.51 -13.71
N GLY A 78 -7.14 0.36 -14.62
CA GLY A 78 -6.33 0.96 -15.69
C GLY A 78 -5.20 1.88 -15.21
N MET A 79 -5.20 2.27 -13.93
CA MET A 79 -4.19 3.11 -13.28
C MET A 79 -3.53 2.40 -12.09
N GLY A 80 -3.57 1.08 -12.06
CA GLY A 80 -2.98 0.25 -11.01
C GLY A 80 -1.45 0.17 -11.06
N LEU A 81 -0.90 -0.82 -10.35
CA LEU A 81 0.53 -1.14 -10.40
C LEU A 81 0.84 -1.94 -11.69
N GLU A 82 1.84 -1.51 -12.47
CA GLU A 82 2.22 -2.17 -13.73
C GLU A 82 2.94 -3.51 -13.55
N ASP A 83 3.64 -3.70 -12.44
CA ASP A 83 4.47 -4.86 -12.14
C ASP A 83 4.04 -5.66 -10.89
N PRO A 84 2.72 -5.98 -10.73
CA PRO A 84 2.21 -6.64 -9.54
C PRO A 84 2.76 -8.06 -9.35
N ASP A 85 2.98 -8.81 -10.43
CA ASP A 85 3.48 -10.17 -10.38
C ASP A 85 4.94 -10.22 -9.91
N ALA A 86 5.75 -9.25 -10.32
CA ALA A 86 7.12 -9.14 -9.86
C ALA A 86 7.18 -8.81 -8.35
N LEU A 87 6.29 -7.94 -7.85
CA LEU A 87 6.13 -7.71 -6.42
C LEU A 87 5.67 -8.98 -5.69
N ALA A 88 4.68 -9.70 -6.25
CA ALA A 88 4.18 -10.95 -5.67
C ALA A 88 5.29 -12.00 -5.52
N GLN A 89 6.15 -12.16 -6.53
CA GLN A 89 7.30 -13.06 -6.47
C GLN A 89 8.28 -12.69 -5.36
N VAL A 90 8.53 -11.41 -5.11
CA VAL A 90 9.35 -10.96 -3.99
C VAL A 90 8.67 -11.30 -2.66
N ILE A 91 7.43 -10.87 -2.46
CA ILE A 91 6.69 -11.05 -1.20
C ILE A 91 6.56 -12.54 -0.83
N ALA A 92 6.28 -13.41 -1.80
CA ALA A 92 6.09 -14.85 -1.58
C ALA A 92 7.33 -15.55 -0.97
N ARG A 93 8.52 -15.02 -1.18
CA ARG A 93 9.77 -15.55 -0.59
C ARG A 93 9.98 -15.12 0.87
N HIS A 94 9.14 -14.18 1.37
CA HIS A 94 9.34 -13.53 2.67
C HIS A 94 8.13 -13.67 3.59
N PRO A 95 7.92 -14.84 4.23
CA PRO A 95 6.74 -15.13 5.05
C PRO A 95 6.60 -14.21 6.28
N GLN A 96 7.65 -13.46 6.65
CA GLN A 96 7.59 -12.44 7.70
C GLN A 96 6.84 -11.16 7.28
N VAL A 97 6.39 -11.05 6.01
CA VAL A 97 5.54 -9.93 5.57
C VAL A 97 4.12 -10.14 6.08
N GLU A 98 3.76 -9.42 7.13
CA GLU A 98 2.46 -9.49 7.79
C GLU A 98 1.34 -8.85 6.96
N ARG A 99 1.65 -7.78 6.25
CA ARG A 99 0.68 -6.99 5.51
C ARG A 99 1.31 -6.16 4.42
N VAL A 100 0.58 -6.01 3.32
CA VAL A 100 0.84 -4.98 2.31
C VAL A 100 -0.26 -3.92 2.43
N LEU A 101 0.13 -2.65 2.58
CA LEU A 101 -0.78 -1.51 2.73
C LEU A 101 -0.76 -0.65 1.48
N CYS A 102 -1.93 -0.31 0.97
CA CYS A 102 -2.08 0.52 -0.23
C CYS A 102 -3.05 1.68 -0.01
N GLY A 103 -2.95 2.69 -0.88
CA GLY A 103 -3.88 3.81 -0.97
C GLY A 103 -4.66 3.79 -2.28
N HIS A 104 -4.61 4.91 -3.01
CA HIS A 104 -5.06 5.14 -4.37
C HIS A 104 -6.58 5.26 -4.55
N LEU A 105 -7.38 4.29 -4.09
CA LEU A 105 -8.82 4.25 -4.30
C LEU A 105 -9.63 5.00 -3.25
N HIS A 106 -9.00 5.35 -2.13
CA HIS A 106 -9.68 5.95 -0.98
C HIS A 106 -10.80 5.06 -0.40
N ARG A 107 -10.79 3.76 -0.71
CA ARG A 107 -11.77 2.75 -0.26
C ARG A 107 -11.07 1.61 0.46
N PRO A 108 -11.66 1.03 1.51
CA PRO A 108 -11.14 -0.18 2.13
C PRO A 108 -11.44 -1.40 1.26
N ILE A 109 -10.40 -2.03 0.74
CA ILE A 109 -10.47 -3.29 0.00
C ILE A 109 -9.48 -4.26 0.63
N ILE A 110 -9.83 -5.53 0.71
CA ILE A 110 -9.00 -6.59 1.29
C ILE A 110 -8.87 -7.72 0.30
N ARG A 111 -7.63 -8.19 0.07
CA ARG A 111 -7.34 -9.35 -0.79
C ARG A 111 -6.18 -10.17 -0.23
N ARG A 112 -6.20 -11.49 -0.43
CA ARG A 112 -4.99 -12.33 -0.25
C ARG A 112 -4.00 -12.03 -1.37
N PHE A 113 -2.72 -11.90 -1.03
CA PHE A 113 -1.67 -11.55 -1.97
C PHE A 113 -0.34 -12.20 -1.56
N ALA A 114 0.21 -13.06 -2.41
CA ALA A 114 1.54 -13.64 -2.27
C ALA A 114 1.86 -14.24 -0.86
N GLY A 115 0.88 -14.92 -0.25
CA GLY A 115 1.04 -15.55 1.07
C GLY A 115 0.65 -14.65 2.25
N THR A 116 0.45 -13.36 2.05
CA THR A 116 -0.03 -12.40 3.05
C THR A 116 -1.40 -11.79 2.65
N VAL A 117 -1.77 -10.70 3.26
CA VAL A 117 -2.97 -9.91 2.96
C VAL A 117 -2.55 -8.52 2.49
N VAL A 118 -3.16 -8.04 1.41
CA VAL A 118 -3.08 -6.65 0.99
C VAL A 118 -4.38 -5.93 1.31
N THR A 119 -4.27 -4.68 1.78
CA THR A 119 -5.43 -3.82 2.07
C THR A 119 -5.20 -2.44 1.50
N THR A 120 -6.28 -1.85 0.94
CA THR A 120 -6.32 -0.40 0.72
C THR A 120 -6.95 0.29 1.92
N CYS A 121 -6.64 1.57 2.09
CA CYS A 121 -7.12 2.37 3.20
C CYS A 121 -8.30 3.27 2.75
N PRO A 122 -9.32 3.48 3.61
CA PRO A 122 -10.24 4.59 3.41
C PRO A 122 -9.48 5.92 3.48
N SER A 123 -10.12 7.01 3.11
CA SER A 123 -9.49 8.33 3.05
C SER A 123 -10.20 9.36 3.92
N THR A 124 -9.49 10.45 4.22
CA THR A 124 -10.05 11.70 4.74
C THR A 124 -10.51 12.65 3.61
N ALA A 125 -10.26 12.25 2.35
CA ALA A 125 -10.72 12.92 1.12
C ALA A 125 -11.90 12.12 0.51
N PRO A 126 -12.63 12.69 -0.48
CA PRO A 126 -13.68 11.97 -1.19
C PRO A 126 -13.20 10.65 -1.77
N HIS A 127 -14.10 9.66 -1.82
CA HIS A 127 -13.82 8.29 -2.21
C HIS A 127 -14.13 8.06 -3.70
N VAL A 128 -13.41 7.15 -4.34
CA VAL A 128 -13.82 6.62 -5.64
C VAL A 128 -15.09 5.81 -5.44
N ALA A 129 -16.12 6.04 -6.26
CA ALA A 129 -17.38 5.32 -6.18
C ALA A 129 -17.18 3.82 -6.41
N LEU A 130 -17.92 2.99 -5.70
CA LEU A 130 -17.98 1.55 -5.95
C LEU A 130 -18.89 1.29 -7.16
N ASP A 131 -18.33 1.34 -8.34
CA ASP A 131 -19.02 0.99 -9.58
C ASP A 131 -18.23 -0.12 -10.29
N LEU A 132 -18.80 -1.31 -10.28
CA LEU A 132 -18.20 -2.54 -10.84
C LEU A 132 -18.72 -2.86 -12.24
N ARG A 133 -19.48 -1.96 -12.86
CA ARG A 133 -19.97 -2.14 -14.24
C ARG A 133 -18.80 -2.00 -15.20
N PRO A 134 -18.67 -2.92 -16.18
CA PRO A 134 -17.62 -2.83 -17.20
C PRO A 134 -17.63 -1.46 -17.92
N GLY A 135 -16.47 -0.82 -18.01
CA GLY A 135 -16.31 0.46 -18.67
C GLY A 135 -16.93 1.66 -17.95
N ALA A 136 -17.40 1.50 -16.71
CA ALA A 136 -17.93 2.61 -15.93
C ALA A 136 -16.87 3.73 -15.77
N PRO A 137 -17.25 5.00 -15.95
CA PRO A 137 -16.34 6.10 -15.75
C PRO A 137 -16.02 6.29 -14.26
N ILE A 138 -14.85 6.87 -13.97
CA ILE A 138 -14.52 7.30 -12.62
C ILE A 138 -15.58 8.27 -12.12
N SER A 139 -16.09 8.01 -10.93
CA SER A 139 -16.93 8.95 -10.20
C SER A 139 -16.49 9.05 -8.73
N ILE A 140 -16.80 10.16 -8.11
CA ILE A 140 -16.38 10.47 -6.74
C ILE A 140 -17.63 10.58 -5.86
N VAL A 141 -17.54 9.97 -4.69
CA VAL A 141 -18.62 9.98 -3.69
C VAL A 141 -18.11 10.46 -2.33
N HIS A 142 -19.02 11.03 -1.54
CA HIS A 142 -18.73 11.41 -0.16
C HIS A 142 -19.24 10.32 0.77
N GLU A 143 -18.36 9.38 1.11
CA GLU A 143 -18.58 8.39 2.16
C GLU A 143 -17.93 8.88 3.47
N PRO A 144 -18.29 8.30 4.64
CA PRO A 144 -17.67 8.70 5.91
C PRO A 144 -16.14 8.61 5.84
N THR A 145 -15.47 9.69 6.22
CA THR A 145 -14.01 9.75 6.25
C THR A 145 -13.47 8.84 7.33
N ALA A 146 -12.36 8.17 7.06
CA ALA A 146 -11.79 7.21 8.00
C ALA A 146 -10.28 7.05 7.83
N CYS A 147 -9.66 6.44 8.83
CA CYS A 147 -8.29 5.93 8.76
C CYS A 147 -8.23 4.47 9.24
N GLN A 148 -7.10 3.82 9.01
CA GLN A 148 -6.81 2.52 9.59
C GLN A 148 -5.75 2.65 10.68
N LEU A 149 -6.01 2.05 11.85
CA LEU A 149 -5.07 1.87 12.93
C LEU A 149 -4.57 0.43 12.91
N HIS A 150 -3.28 0.24 12.77
CA HIS A 150 -2.63 -1.07 12.78
C HIS A 150 -1.96 -1.30 14.13
N LEU A 151 -2.43 -2.29 14.88
CA LEU A 151 -1.92 -2.68 16.18
C LEU A 151 -1.13 -3.99 16.07
N TRP A 152 0.12 -3.99 16.54
CA TRP A 152 0.90 -5.21 16.72
C TRP A 152 0.62 -5.83 18.09
N THR A 153 0.09 -7.05 18.12
CA THR A 153 -0.30 -7.75 19.35
C THR A 153 0.74 -8.76 19.85
N GLY A 154 1.90 -8.87 19.20
CA GLY A 154 2.91 -9.89 19.46
C GLY A 154 2.71 -11.19 18.69
N GLY A 155 1.49 -11.51 18.29
CA GLY A 155 1.14 -12.68 17.48
C GLY A 155 0.65 -12.35 16.07
N GLY A 156 0.55 -11.07 15.71
CA GLY A 156 0.09 -10.63 14.39
C GLY A 156 -0.36 -9.17 14.35
N LEU A 157 -0.65 -8.68 13.16
CA LEU A 157 -1.12 -7.32 12.92
C LEU A 157 -2.65 -7.27 12.88
N VAL A 158 -3.25 -6.58 13.84
CA VAL A 158 -4.70 -6.29 13.88
C VAL A 158 -4.94 -4.91 13.28
N THR A 159 -5.95 -4.81 12.40
CA THR A 159 -6.31 -3.55 11.75
C THR A 159 -7.72 -3.13 12.15
N HIS A 160 -7.85 -1.93 12.69
CA HIS A 160 -9.13 -1.28 12.98
C HIS A 160 -9.36 -0.16 11.99
N THR A 161 -10.62 0.01 11.54
CA THR A 161 -11.04 1.22 10.81
C THR A 161 -11.67 2.17 11.81
N SER A 162 -11.17 3.39 11.88
CA SER A 162 -11.70 4.47 12.70
C SER A 162 -12.32 5.53 11.79
N TYR A 163 -13.61 5.78 11.97
CA TYR A 163 -14.36 6.80 11.24
C TYR A 163 -14.26 8.13 11.98
N PHE A 164 -14.15 9.21 11.23
CA PHE A 164 -14.21 10.55 11.78
C PHE A 164 -15.64 11.06 11.69
N GLU A 165 -16.11 11.71 12.75
CA GLU A 165 -17.36 12.44 12.69
C GLU A 165 -17.21 13.63 11.74
N VAL A 166 -18.10 13.74 10.76
CA VAL A 166 -18.22 14.97 9.99
C VAL A 166 -19.02 15.92 10.87
N PRO A 167 -18.48 17.08 11.28
CA PRO A 167 -19.27 18.09 11.98
C PRO A 167 -20.48 18.44 11.12
N ARG A 168 -21.68 18.37 11.69
CA ARG A 168 -22.95 18.75 11.05
C ARG A 168 -23.01 20.25 10.85
#